data_68d4958e1cdfc8fe7c33411b2773977a
#
_entry.id   68d4958e1cdfc8fe7c33411b2773977a
#
_cell.length_a   1.000
_cell.length_b   1.000
_cell.length_c   1.000
_cell.angle_alpha   90.00
_cell.angle_beta   90.00
_cell.angle_gamma   90.00
#
_symmetry.space_group_name_H-M   'P 1'
#
loop_
_entity.id
_entity.type
_entity.pdbx_description
1 polymer ?
#
loop_
_entity_poly.entity_id
_entity_poly.type
_entity_poly.pdbx_seq_one_letter_code
_entity_poly.pdbx_strand_id
1 'polypeptide(L)'
;MEDLIGYARVSTDEQNLALQLDALKQADCKRVFKDVGSGSLKHRPELDACFEFLVAGDTLVVWRLDRLGRGLKHLIEVIEQLHAREIGFRSLTEQIDTTTSGGMLQFHIFGALAEFERQIIRERTRAGLAAARARGRLGGRPPVLTAEKLDAARMMREQKRTMPEIARALGVSRATLYRHLALEQTPGEQAA
;
A
#
# COMPACT_ATOMS: atom_id res chain seq x y z
N MET A 1 -5.08 -35.08 10.85
CA MET A 1 -6.01 -35.01 9.70
C MET A 1 -5.77 -33.66 9.06
N GLU A 2 -5.57 -33.65 7.77
CA GLU A 2 -5.39 -32.41 7.01
C GLU A 2 -6.79 -31.81 6.76
N ASP A 3 -7.12 -30.73 7.47
CA ASP A 3 -8.42 -30.09 7.34
C ASP A 3 -8.37 -28.97 6.28
N LEU A 4 -9.43 -28.87 5.45
CA LEU A 4 -9.60 -27.76 4.52
C LEU A 4 -10.36 -26.62 5.21
N ILE A 5 -9.73 -25.46 5.34
CA ILE A 5 -10.29 -24.29 6.02
C ILE A 5 -10.52 -23.18 4.99
N GLY A 6 -11.77 -22.79 4.82
CA GLY A 6 -12.15 -21.78 3.84
C GLY A 6 -12.03 -20.36 4.37
N TYR A 7 -11.64 -19.43 3.49
CA TYR A 7 -11.77 -18.00 3.74
C TYR A 7 -12.49 -17.31 2.59
N ALA A 8 -13.52 -16.53 2.93
CA ALA A 8 -14.30 -15.73 1.99
C ALA A 8 -14.24 -14.24 2.36
N ARG A 9 -14.18 -13.37 1.35
CA ARG A 9 -14.25 -11.92 1.54
C ARG A 9 -15.18 -11.28 0.52
N VAL A 10 -16.09 -10.45 0.99
CA VAL A 10 -17.01 -9.69 0.16
C VAL A 10 -16.96 -8.21 0.47
N SER A 11 -17.10 -7.38 -0.56
CA SER A 11 -17.67 -6.05 -0.42
C SER A 11 -19.19 -6.22 -0.24
N THR A 12 -19.99 -5.29 -0.02
CA THR A 12 -21.42 -5.31 0.27
C THR A 12 -22.34 -6.10 -0.70
N ASP A 13 -21.80 -6.89 -1.63
CA ASP A 13 -22.57 -7.63 -2.64
C ASP A 13 -22.86 -9.07 -2.19
N GLU A 14 -24.11 -9.33 -1.77
CA GLU A 14 -24.56 -10.62 -1.27
C GLU A 14 -24.47 -11.76 -2.30
N GLN A 15 -24.67 -11.49 -3.60
CA GLN A 15 -24.60 -12.51 -4.65
C GLN A 15 -23.20 -13.11 -4.78
N ASN A 16 -22.17 -12.28 -4.69
CA ASN A 16 -20.78 -12.73 -4.73
C ASN A 16 -20.37 -13.54 -3.49
N LEU A 17 -21.05 -13.35 -2.35
CA LEU A 17 -20.81 -14.15 -1.15
C LEU A 17 -21.35 -15.57 -1.31
N ALA A 18 -22.57 -15.72 -1.80
CA ALA A 18 -23.19 -17.01 -2.00
C ALA A 18 -22.33 -17.92 -2.90
N LEU A 19 -21.87 -17.39 -4.04
CA LEU A 19 -20.99 -18.13 -4.96
C LEU A 19 -19.68 -18.60 -4.31
N GLN A 20 -19.05 -17.75 -3.47
CA GLN A 20 -17.83 -18.12 -2.76
C GLN A 20 -18.10 -19.23 -1.73
N LEU A 21 -19.17 -19.08 -0.93
CA LEU A 21 -19.53 -20.05 0.09
C LEU A 21 -19.90 -21.41 -0.52
N ASP A 22 -20.63 -21.42 -1.64
CA ASP A 22 -21.00 -22.64 -2.35
C ASP A 22 -19.74 -23.35 -2.90
N ALA A 23 -18.82 -22.61 -3.50
CA ALA A 23 -17.54 -23.15 -3.99
C ALA A 23 -16.67 -23.73 -2.86
N LEU A 24 -16.57 -23.04 -1.71
CA LEU A 24 -15.84 -23.52 -0.55
C LEU A 24 -16.52 -24.75 0.10
N LYS A 25 -17.84 -24.80 0.09
CA LYS A 25 -18.59 -25.97 0.55
C LYS A 25 -18.39 -27.17 -0.39
N GLN A 26 -18.41 -26.96 -1.71
CA GLN A 26 -18.12 -28.01 -2.69
C GLN A 26 -16.69 -28.53 -2.59
N ALA A 27 -15.76 -27.71 -2.11
CA ALA A 27 -14.37 -28.10 -1.83
C ALA A 27 -14.21 -28.81 -0.47
N ASP A 28 -15.31 -29.17 0.21
CA ASP A 28 -15.34 -29.84 1.52
C ASP A 28 -14.61 -29.08 2.63
N CYS A 29 -14.63 -27.73 2.60
CA CYS A 29 -14.08 -26.94 3.69
C CYS A 29 -14.85 -27.20 4.99
N LYS A 30 -14.14 -27.67 6.02
CA LYS A 30 -14.70 -28.01 7.33
C LYS A 30 -15.21 -26.78 8.08
N ARG A 31 -14.57 -25.65 7.88
CA ARG A 31 -14.93 -24.35 8.46
C ARG A 31 -14.65 -23.24 7.46
N VAL A 32 -15.49 -22.20 7.46
CA VAL A 32 -15.31 -21.02 6.61
C VAL A 32 -15.35 -19.76 7.45
N PHE A 33 -14.27 -18.99 7.39
CA PHE A 33 -14.17 -17.65 7.96
C PHE A 33 -14.59 -16.62 6.91
N LYS A 34 -15.31 -15.56 7.30
CA LYS A 34 -15.84 -14.59 6.34
C LYS A 34 -15.71 -13.16 6.83
N ASP A 35 -14.99 -12.34 6.08
CA ASP A 35 -14.95 -10.88 6.27
C ASP A 35 -15.94 -10.18 5.33
N VAL A 36 -16.74 -9.26 5.90
CA VAL A 36 -17.64 -8.40 5.14
C VAL A 36 -17.10 -6.98 5.18
N GLY A 37 -16.68 -6.46 4.03
CA GLY A 37 -16.19 -5.09 3.96
C GLY A 37 -15.47 -4.76 2.66
N SER A 38 -15.34 -3.45 2.36
CA SER A 38 -14.65 -2.99 1.17
C SER A 38 -13.17 -3.38 1.18
N GLY A 39 -12.56 -3.57 0.00
CA GLY A 39 -11.14 -3.95 -0.15
C GLY A 39 -10.13 -2.98 0.50
N SER A 40 -10.59 -1.78 0.91
CA SER A 40 -9.81 -0.76 1.61
C SER A 40 -9.76 -0.95 3.14
N LEU A 41 -10.58 -1.82 3.72
CA LEU A 41 -10.57 -2.09 5.16
C LEU A 41 -9.20 -2.59 5.60
N LYS A 42 -8.54 -1.82 6.47
CA LYS A 42 -7.22 -2.16 7.03
C LYS A 42 -7.26 -3.39 7.94
N HIS A 43 -8.41 -3.71 8.51
CA HIS A 43 -8.58 -4.76 9.50
C HIS A 43 -9.46 -5.88 8.95
N ARG A 44 -9.02 -7.14 9.11
CA ARG A 44 -9.69 -8.36 8.65
C ARG A 44 -9.75 -9.36 9.81
N PRO A 45 -10.66 -9.14 10.77
CA PRO A 45 -10.68 -9.93 12.00
C PRO A 45 -10.92 -11.42 11.76
N GLU A 46 -11.72 -11.78 10.76
CA GLU A 46 -11.97 -13.16 10.44
C GLU A 46 -10.79 -13.84 9.71
N LEU A 47 -10.00 -13.09 8.93
CA LEU A 47 -8.75 -13.61 8.39
C LEU A 47 -7.72 -13.83 9.50
N ASP A 48 -7.61 -12.90 10.44
CA ASP A 48 -6.72 -13.02 11.58
C ASP A 48 -7.12 -14.23 12.45
N ALA A 49 -8.41 -14.41 12.75
CA ALA A 49 -8.95 -15.57 13.45
C ALA A 49 -8.74 -16.89 12.67
N CYS A 50 -8.83 -16.84 11.33
CA CYS A 50 -8.52 -17.98 10.48
C CYS A 50 -7.05 -18.40 10.61
N PHE A 51 -6.13 -17.43 10.60
CA PHE A 51 -4.70 -17.70 10.79
C PHE A 51 -4.36 -18.26 12.16
N GLU A 52 -5.05 -17.83 13.21
CA GLU A 52 -4.91 -18.39 14.56
C GLU A 52 -5.46 -19.81 14.65
N PHE A 53 -6.51 -20.12 13.91
CA PHE A 53 -7.16 -21.42 13.90
C PHE A 53 -6.36 -22.50 13.14
N LEU A 54 -5.69 -22.12 12.06
CA LEU A 54 -4.92 -23.03 11.20
C LEU A 54 -3.71 -23.63 11.94
N VAL A 55 -3.54 -24.94 11.81
CA VAL A 55 -2.39 -25.70 12.35
C VAL A 55 -1.61 -26.38 11.22
N ALA A 56 -0.41 -26.87 11.53
CA ALA A 56 0.41 -27.59 10.56
C ALA A 56 -0.34 -28.79 9.98
N GLY A 57 -0.27 -28.96 8.66
CA GLY A 57 -1.00 -29.98 7.90
C GLY A 57 -2.34 -29.49 7.35
N ASP A 58 -2.92 -28.41 7.87
CA ASP A 58 -4.14 -27.84 7.31
C ASP A 58 -3.89 -27.15 5.96
N THR A 59 -4.97 -26.92 5.20
CA THR A 59 -4.90 -26.14 3.95
C THR A 59 -5.92 -25.01 3.96
N LEU A 60 -5.41 -23.76 3.79
CA LEU A 60 -6.25 -22.60 3.59
C LEU A 60 -6.79 -22.58 2.16
N VAL A 61 -8.11 -22.55 2.01
CA VAL A 61 -8.81 -22.56 0.73
C VAL A 61 -9.50 -21.23 0.50
N VAL A 62 -9.28 -20.62 -0.67
CA VAL A 62 -10.01 -19.43 -1.12
C VAL A 62 -10.67 -19.68 -2.47
N TRP A 63 -11.76 -18.99 -2.75
CA TRP A 63 -12.40 -19.06 -4.06
C TRP A 63 -11.51 -18.46 -5.15
N ARG A 64 -10.87 -17.29 -4.88
CA ARG A 64 -9.95 -16.58 -5.78
C ARG A 64 -8.84 -15.88 -5.00
N LEU A 65 -7.69 -15.70 -5.63
CA LEU A 65 -6.52 -15.05 -5.05
C LEU A 65 -6.80 -13.62 -4.53
N ASP A 66 -7.65 -12.87 -5.24
CA ASP A 66 -8.00 -11.49 -4.89
C ASP A 66 -8.87 -11.40 -3.61
N ARG A 67 -9.39 -12.51 -3.13
CA ARG A 67 -10.08 -12.58 -1.83
C ARG A 67 -9.09 -12.55 -0.66
N LEU A 68 -7.93 -13.16 -0.82
CA LEU A 68 -6.89 -13.23 0.21
C LEU A 68 -5.96 -12.01 0.18
N GLY A 69 -5.34 -11.73 -0.96
CA GLY A 69 -4.35 -10.66 -1.12
C GLY A 69 -4.96 -9.30 -1.51
N ARG A 70 -4.36 -8.20 -1.04
CA ARG A 70 -4.64 -6.83 -1.53
C ARG A 70 -3.82 -6.48 -2.77
N GLY A 71 -2.98 -7.37 -3.18
CA GLY A 71 -2.06 -7.27 -4.30
C GLY A 71 -1.11 -8.45 -4.23
N LEU A 72 -0.37 -8.67 -5.32
CA LEU A 72 0.43 -9.86 -5.47
C LEU A 72 1.56 -9.96 -4.42
N LYS A 73 2.16 -8.84 -4.02
CA LYS A 73 3.16 -8.82 -2.95
C LYS A 73 2.60 -9.36 -1.63
N HIS A 74 1.47 -8.84 -1.20
CA HIS A 74 0.84 -9.28 0.05
C HIS A 74 0.40 -10.75 -0.02
N LEU A 75 -0.06 -11.21 -1.21
CA LEU A 75 -0.40 -12.60 -1.41
C LEU A 75 0.81 -13.52 -1.23
N ILE A 76 1.97 -13.13 -1.80
CA ILE A 76 3.23 -13.89 -1.66
C ILE A 76 3.62 -13.96 -0.18
N GLU A 77 3.64 -12.82 0.52
CA GLU A 77 3.97 -12.75 1.95
C GLU A 77 3.08 -13.67 2.80
N VAL A 78 1.78 -13.70 2.50
CA VAL A 78 0.81 -14.56 3.19
C VAL A 78 1.08 -16.04 2.91
N ILE A 79 1.32 -16.43 1.67
CA ILE A 79 1.54 -17.83 1.32
C ILE A 79 2.89 -18.32 1.86
N GLU A 80 3.93 -17.48 1.85
CA GLU A 80 5.21 -17.79 2.51
C GLU A 80 5.05 -18.00 4.02
N GLN A 81 4.23 -17.20 4.69
CA GLN A 81 3.92 -17.38 6.12
C GLN A 81 3.17 -18.70 6.38
N LEU A 82 2.21 -19.06 5.52
CA LEU A 82 1.50 -20.34 5.62
C LEU A 82 2.48 -21.50 5.43
N HIS A 83 3.31 -21.44 4.41
CA HIS A 83 4.31 -22.46 4.13
C HIS A 83 5.33 -22.65 5.26
N ALA A 84 5.81 -21.55 5.86
CA ALA A 84 6.71 -21.60 7.02
C ALA A 84 6.06 -22.25 8.27
N ARG A 85 4.73 -22.33 8.31
CA ARG A 85 3.94 -23.02 9.35
C ARG A 85 3.46 -24.39 8.91
N GLU A 86 3.97 -24.92 7.79
CA GLU A 86 3.54 -26.19 7.20
C GLU A 86 2.04 -26.24 6.87
N ILE A 87 1.45 -25.08 6.50
CA ILE A 87 0.05 -24.95 6.10
C ILE A 87 -0.01 -24.82 4.58
N GLY A 88 -0.84 -25.66 3.93
CA GLY A 88 -1.10 -25.60 2.51
C GLY A 88 -1.96 -24.39 2.13
N PHE A 89 -1.93 -24.02 0.86
CA PHE A 89 -2.80 -22.99 0.28
C PHE A 89 -3.43 -23.47 -1.02
N ARG A 90 -4.74 -23.23 -1.18
CA ARG A 90 -5.46 -23.59 -2.40
C ARG A 90 -6.37 -22.46 -2.89
N SER A 91 -6.26 -22.11 -4.16
CA SER A 91 -7.18 -21.22 -4.87
C SER A 91 -8.00 -22.01 -5.89
N LEU A 92 -9.34 -21.95 -5.74
CA LEU A 92 -10.23 -22.79 -6.54
C LEU A 92 -10.34 -22.32 -8.00
N THR A 93 -10.41 -21.02 -8.22
CA THR A 93 -10.57 -20.45 -9.57
C THR A 93 -9.28 -20.53 -10.39
N GLU A 94 -8.14 -20.16 -9.78
CA GLU A 94 -6.84 -20.19 -10.47
C GLU A 94 -6.21 -21.59 -10.46
N GLN A 95 -6.83 -22.57 -9.76
CA GLN A 95 -6.37 -23.96 -9.66
C GLN A 95 -4.92 -24.06 -9.14
N ILE A 96 -4.57 -23.20 -8.19
CA ILE A 96 -3.29 -23.23 -7.52
C ILE A 96 -3.44 -24.06 -6.26
N ASP A 97 -2.53 -25.02 -6.06
CA ASP A 97 -2.49 -25.87 -4.88
C ASP A 97 -1.04 -26.06 -4.43
N THR A 98 -0.64 -25.32 -3.40
CA THR A 98 0.76 -25.32 -2.89
C THR A 98 1.13 -26.59 -2.13
N THR A 99 0.17 -27.50 -1.87
CA THR A 99 0.48 -28.83 -1.32
C THR A 99 1.14 -29.74 -2.36
N THR A 100 1.04 -29.37 -3.66
CA THR A 100 1.70 -30.08 -4.76
C THR A 100 2.95 -29.35 -5.23
N SER A 101 3.97 -30.11 -5.68
CA SER A 101 5.19 -29.51 -6.26
C SER A 101 4.88 -28.61 -7.48
N GLY A 102 3.90 -29.01 -8.30
CA GLY A 102 3.47 -28.22 -9.46
C GLY A 102 2.82 -26.91 -9.07
N GLY A 103 1.92 -26.91 -8.09
CA GLY A 103 1.28 -25.71 -7.58
C GLY A 103 2.25 -24.77 -6.85
N MET A 104 3.22 -25.32 -6.13
CA MET A 104 4.29 -24.52 -5.51
C MET A 104 5.16 -23.85 -6.60
N LEU A 105 5.54 -24.59 -7.65
CA LEU A 105 6.26 -23.99 -8.78
C LEU A 105 5.46 -22.88 -9.45
N GLN A 106 4.17 -23.12 -9.71
CA GLN A 106 3.26 -22.13 -10.29
C GLN A 106 3.20 -20.87 -9.42
N PHE A 107 3.10 -21.02 -8.10
CA PHE A 107 3.13 -19.90 -7.15
C PHE A 107 4.44 -19.10 -7.25
N HIS A 108 5.59 -19.75 -7.29
CA HIS A 108 6.89 -19.07 -7.45
C HIS A 108 7.01 -18.31 -8.77
N ILE A 109 6.46 -18.86 -9.87
CA ILE A 109 6.42 -18.17 -11.17
C ILE A 109 5.59 -16.89 -11.08
N PHE A 110 4.41 -16.93 -10.46
CA PHE A 110 3.60 -15.73 -10.25
C PHE A 110 4.31 -14.70 -9.36
N GLY A 111 5.02 -15.15 -8.35
CA GLY A 111 5.86 -14.31 -7.49
C GLY A 111 6.95 -13.58 -8.27
N ALA A 112 7.69 -14.31 -9.07
CA ALA A 112 8.75 -13.76 -9.92
C ALA A 112 8.19 -12.75 -10.96
N LEU A 113 7.06 -13.06 -11.59
CA LEU A 113 6.41 -12.18 -12.56
C LEU A 113 5.97 -10.85 -11.90
N ALA A 114 5.42 -10.92 -10.70
CA ALA A 114 5.03 -9.74 -9.94
C ALA A 114 6.20 -8.83 -9.59
N GLU A 115 7.32 -9.41 -9.19
CA GLU A 115 8.51 -8.61 -8.88
C GLU A 115 9.09 -7.98 -10.15
N PHE A 116 9.10 -8.71 -11.25
CA PHE A 116 9.52 -8.20 -12.55
C PHE A 116 8.66 -7.01 -13.01
N GLU A 117 7.34 -7.13 -12.98
CA GLU A 117 6.43 -6.02 -13.31
C GLU A 117 6.69 -4.78 -12.44
N ARG A 118 6.93 -5.00 -11.15
CA ARG A 118 7.24 -3.92 -10.21
C ARG A 118 8.55 -3.23 -10.53
N GLN A 119 9.58 -3.99 -10.93
CA GLN A 119 10.86 -3.44 -11.35
C GLN A 119 10.70 -2.56 -12.61
N ILE A 120 9.98 -3.03 -13.61
CA ILE A 120 9.67 -2.26 -14.83
C ILE A 120 8.96 -0.94 -14.49
N ILE A 121 7.94 -0.98 -13.61
CA ILE A 121 7.22 0.23 -13.19
C ILE A 121 8.16 1.22 -12.48
N ARG A 122 9.04 0.74 -11.59
CA ARG A 122 10.04 1.57 -10.92
C ARG A 122 11.03 2.21 -11.89
N GLU A 123 11.52 1.45 -12.86
CA GLU A 123 12.44 1.94 -13.89
C GLU A 123 11.77 3.02 -14.74
N ARG A 124 10.56 2.77 -15.23
CA ARG A 124 9.78 3.75 -16.00
C ARG A 124 9.52 5.02 -15.20
N THR A 125 9.17 4.89 -13.92
CA THR A 125 8.93 6.03 -13.03
C THR A 125 10.21 6.84 -12.82
N ARG A 126 11.35 6.19 -12.58
CA ARG A 126 12.65 6.86 -12.43
C ARG A 126 13.05 7.60 -13.71
N ALA A 127 12.92 6.94 -14.85
CA ALA A 127 13.21 7.55 -16.15
C ALA A 127 12.27 8.76 -16.43
N GLY A 128 10.98 8.63 -16.14
CA GLY A 128 10.01 9.72 -16.28
C GLY A 128 10.31 10.90 -15.37
N LEU A 129 10.68 10.65 -14.10
CA LEU A 129 11.08 11.69 -13.15
C LEU A 129 12.39 12.39 -13.58
N ALA A 130 13.37 11.64 -14.07
CA ALA A 130 14.61 12.21 -14.59
C ALA A 130 14.36 13.12 -15.80
N ALA A 131 13.54 12.66 -16.76
CA ALA A 131 13.14 13.44 -17.91
C ALA A 131 12.30 14.69 -17.56
N ALA A 132 11.46 14.61 -16.52
CA ALA A 132 10.71 15.75 -16.02
C ALA A 132 11.63 16.80 -15.38
N ARG A 133 12.61 16.36 -14.55
CA ARG A 133 13.60 17.22 -13.92
C ARG A 133 14.50 17.90 -14.96
N ALA A 134 14.94 17.18 -15.98
CA ALA A 134 15.72 17.76 -17.08
C ALA A 134 14.96 18.86 -17.85
N ARG A 135 13.61 18.81 -17.83
CA ARG A 135 12.73 19.84 -18.38
C ARG A 135 12.32 20.92 -17.37
N GLY A 136 12.99 21.00 -16.21
CA GLY A 136 12.71 21.97 -15.16
C GLY A 136 11.42 21.71 -14.35
N ARG A 137 10.78 20.56 -14.54
CA ARG A 137 9.59 20.19 -13.77
C ARG A 137 10.01 19.51 -12.48
N LEU A 138 10.10 20.29 -11.40
CA LEU A 138 10.34 19.77 -10.06
C LEU A 138 9.00 19.28 -9.50
N GLY A 139 8.89 17.98 -9.22
CA GLY A 139 7.72 17.41 -8.54
C GLY A 139 7.67 17.87 -7.09
N GLY A 140 6.53 17.66 -6.45
CA GLY A 140 6.29 17.99 -5.06
C GLY A 140 5.16 19.00 -4.88
N ARG A 141 4.82 19.29 -3.62
CA ARG A 141 3.82 20.32 -3.29
C ARG A 141 4.40 21.70 -3.65
N PRO A 142 3.70 22.52 -4.40
CA PRO A 142 4.14 23.90 -4.69
C PRO A 142 4.49 24.64 -3.39
N PRO A 143 5.58 25.44 -3.37
CA PRO A 143 5.92 26.21 -2.20
C PRO A 143 4.78 27.18 -1.86
N VAL A 144 4.38 27.20 -0.60
CA VAL A 144 3.31 28.09 -0.10
C VAL A 144 3.77 29.55 -0.16
N LEU A 145 5.09 29.78 -0.02
CA LEU A 145 5.78 31.07 -0.18
C LEU A 145 6.44 31.08 -1.56
N THR A 146 5.81 31.74 -2.53
CA THR A 146 6.41 32.01 -3.84
C THR A 146 7.38 33.18 -3.74
N ALA A 147 8.24 33.38 -4.76
CA ALA A 147 9.16 34.52 -4.82
C ALA A 147 8.43 35.85 -4.65
N GLU A 148 7.28 36.02 -5.32
CA GLU A 148 6.44 37.21 -5.20
C GLU A 148 5.93 37.44 -3.76
N LYS A 149 5.53 36.36 -3.06
CA LYS A 149 5.11 36.47 -1.65
C LYS A 149 6.27 36.77 -0.73
N LEU A 150 7.47 36.31 -1.04
CA LEU A 150 8.68 36.66 -0.29
C LEU A 150 9.03 38.13 -0.45
N ASP A 151 8.97 38.66 -1.65
CA ASP A 151 9.21 40.08 -1.91
C ASP A 151 8.16 40.95 -1.21
N ALA A 152 6.89 40.58 -1.29
CA ALA A 152 5.82 41.24 -0.55
C ALA A 152 6.06 41.21 0.98
N ALA A 153 6.57 40.07 1.51
CA ALA A 153 6.93 39.96 2.93
C ALA A 153 8.05 40.92 3.33
N ARG A 154 9.08 41.07 2.49
CA ARG A 154 10.20 42.03 2.69
C ARG A 154 9.70 43.47 2.73
N MET A 155 8.90 43.86 1.72
CA MET A 155 8.32 45.22 1.65
C MET A 155 7.45 45.53 2.88
N MET A 156 6.64 44.57 3.33
CA MET A 156 5.83 44.75 4.55
C MET A 156 6.70 44.89 5.81
N ARG A 157 7.86 44.19 5.86
CA ARG A 157 8.80 44.31 6.98
C ARG A 157 9.49 45.68 7.00
N GLU A 158 9.85 46.21 5.86
CA GLU A 158 10.41 47.59 5.72
C GLU A 158 9.37 48.64 6.18
N GLN A 159 8.09 48.40 5.94
CA GLN A 159 6.98 49.18 6.46
C GLN A 159 6.72 48.97 7.97
N LYS A 160 7.63 48.31 8.69
CA LYS A 160 7.56 48.03 10.15
C LYS A 160 6.33 47.24 10.57
N ARG A 161 5.72 46.44 9.67
CA ARG A 161 4.63 45.53 10.04
C ARG A 161 5.16 44.36 10.86
N THR A 162 4.35 43.89 11.78
CA THR A 162 4.73 42.74 12.65
C THR A 162 4.65 41.42 11.90
N MET A 163 5.47 40.44 12.29
CA MET A 163 5.47 39.11 11.66
C MET A 163 4.09 38.41 11.66
N PRO A 164 3.27 38.55 12.74
CA PRO A 164 1.90 38.02 12.70
C PRO A 164 0.98 38.66 11.65
N GLU A 165 1.13 39.97 11.43
CA GLU A 165 0.37 40.70 10.40
C GLU A 165 0.78 40.27 9.00
N ILE A 166 2.09 40.16 8.75
CA ILE A 166 2.64 39.69 7.46
C ILE A 166 2.18 38.26 7.18
N ALA A 167 2.27 37.35 8.15
CA ALA A 167 1.86 35.96 8.01
C ALA A 167 0.35 35.85 7.65
N ARG A 168 -0.48 36.67 8.29
CA ARG A 168 -1.92 36.74 8.02
C ARG A 168 -2.22 37.30 6.63
N ALA A 169 -1.54 38.37 6.22
CA ALA A 169 -1.74 39.01 4.93
C ALA A 169 -1.35 38.09 3.75
N LEU A 170 -0.31 37.27 3.91
CA LEU A 170 0.18 36.34 2.88
C LEU A 170 -0.46 34.94 2.93
N GLY A 171 -1.32 34.68 3.95
CA GLY A 171 -1.98 33.39 4.13
C GLY A 171 -1.00 32.24 4.44
N VAL A 172 0.06 32.52 5.22
CA VAL A 172 1.09 31.54 5.57
C VAL A 172 1.26 31.42 7.09
N SER A 173 1.83 30.32 7.57
CA SER A 173 2.14 30.19 9.00
C SER A 173 3.32 31.09 9.38
N ARG A 174 3.34 31.59 10.62
CA ARG A 174 4.48 32.34 11.16
C ARG A 174 5.78 31.54 11.07
N ALA A 175 5.71 30.24 11.38
CA ALA A 175 6.88 29.37 11.30
C ALA A 175 7.45 29.25 9.87
N THR A 176 6.58 29.18 8.86
CA THR A 176 6.99 29.17 7.45
C THR A 176 7.66 30.48 7.06
N LEU A 177 7.08 31.61 7.48
CA LEU A 177 7.63 32.94 7.20
C LEU A 177 9.02 33.13 7.85
N TYR A 178 9.18 32.80 9.12
CA TYR A 178 10.46 32.87 9.81
C TYR A 178 11.54 31.99 9.14
N ARG A 179 11.21 30.76 8.78
CA ARG A 179 12.15 29.83 8.14
C ARG A 179 12.72 30.40 6.84
N HIS A 180 11.88 31.00 6.01
CA HIS A 180 12.32 31.51 4.71
C HIS A 180 13.07 32.85 4.85
N LEU A 181 12.66 33.73 5.75
CA LEU A 181 13.37 35.00 5.99
C LEU A 181 14.67 34.81 6.80
N ALA A 182 14.80 33.77 7.64
CA ALA A 182 16.03 33.47 8.37
C ALA A 182 17.10 32.83 7.47
N LEU A 183 16.73 32.01 6.49
CA LEU A 183 17.67 31.42 5.53
C LEU A 183 18.36 32.46 4.64
N GLU A 184 17.83 33.67 4.51
CA GLU A 184 18.43 34.77 3.74
C GLU A 184 19.37 35.63 4.58
N GLN A 185 19.42 35.46 5.88
CA GLN A 185 20.33 36.21 6.76
C GLN A 185 21.68 35.53 6.97
N THR A 186 21.95 34.41 6.28
CA THR A 186 23.22 33.68 6.35
C THR A 186 23.89 33.53 4.99
N PRO A 187 24.28 34.65 4.32
CA PRO A 187 25.38 34.63 3.38
C PRO A 187 26.52 35.45 3.97
N GLY A 188 27.51 34.80 4.57
CA GLY A 188 28.85 35.41 4.71
C GLY A 188 29.35 35.69 6.11
N GLU A 189 29.34 34.70 7.02
CA GLU A 189 30.19 34.79 8.21
C GLU A 189 30.82 33.42 8.55
N GLN A 190 31.47 32.84 7.54
CA GLN A 190 32.46 31.75 7.68
C GLN A 190 33.52 31.87 6.59
N ALA A 191 34.30 32.94 6.64
CA ALA A 191 35.61 33.05 6.01
C ALA A 191 36.39 34.18 6.68
N ALA A 192 36.94 33.88 7.84
CA ALA A 192 38.11 34.54 8.42
C ALA A 192 38.80 33.54 9.35
#